data_533f0a581649542ea19015f30fbf891f
#
_entry.id   533f0a581649542ea19015f30fbf891f
#
_cell.length_a   1.000
_cell.length_b   1.000
_cell.length_c   1.000
_cell.angle_alpha   90.00
_cell.angle_beta   90.00
_cell.angle_gamma   90.00
#
_symmetry.space_group_name_H-M   'P 1'
#
loop_
_entity.id
_entity.type
_entity.pdbx_description
1 polymer ?
#
loop_
_entity_poly.entity_id
_entity_poly.type
_entity_poly.pdbx_seq_one_letter_code
_entity_poly.pdbx_strand_id
1 'polypeptide(L)'
;MIALAAALMMLISKYGFADVLGAEGVSWDVSRVAAGIITGLGILGGGLVFIGKQGYVSGITTAAGVWVTVGIGMAMGAGMYGIGIVTTILMVSIQTLFHKNLWVVKQATRAKAVFLLTNEKEAFEKVTKELGSYDISMNQFKWERK
;
A
#
# COMPACT_ATOMS: atom_id res chain seq x y z
N MET A 1 -0.69 14.98 5.42
CA MET A 1 -0.31 15.76 4.23
C MET A 1 -1.18 15.40 3.02
N ILE A 2 -1.22 14.14 2.56
CA ILE A 2 -1.99 13.72 1.36
C ILE A 2 -3.49 14.06 1.47
N ALA A 3 -4.15 13.73 2.60
CA ALA A 3 -5.56 14.09 2.81
C ALA A 3 -5.81 15.59 2.77
N LEU A 4 -4.89 16.40 3.35
CA LEU A 4 -4.99 17.86 3.33
C LEU A 4 -4.87 18.41 1.90
N ALA A 5 -3.94 17.88 1.12
CA ALA A 5 -3.79 18.27 -0.28
C ALA A 5 -5.04 17.91 -1.10
N ALA A 6 -5.59 16.71 -0.90
CA ALA A 6 -6.81 16.27 -1.58
C ALA A 6 -8.02 17.14 -1.17
N ALA A 7 -8.14 17.50 0.10
CA ALA A 7 -9.20 18.41 0.58
C ALA A 7 -9.08 19.79 -0.03
N LEU A 8 -7.86 20.35 -0.08
CA LEU A 8 -7.60 21.64 -0.72
C LEU A 8 -7.95 21.64 -2.22
N MET A 9 -7.50 20.62 -2.95
CA MET A 9 -7.82 20.49 -4.37
C MET A 9 -9.33 20.35 -4.62
N MET A 10 -10.03 19.63 -3.73
CA MET A 10 -11.48 19.49 -3.82
C MET A 10 -12.21 20.80 -3.50
N LEU A 11 -11.73 21.59 -2.54
CA LEU A 11 -12.23 22.94 -2.26
C LEU A 11 -12.04 23.87 -3.46
N ILE A 12 -10.87 23.85 -4.09
CA ILE A 12 -10.58 24.61 -5.31
C ILE A 12 -11.53 24.18 -6.44
N SER A 13 -11.73 22.86 -6.60
CA SER A 13 -12.66 22.32 -7.60
C SER A 13 -14.08 22.86 -7.41
N LYS A 14 -14.52 22.98 -6.16
CA LYS A 14 -15.89 23.35 -5.83
C LYS A 14 -16.14 24.87 -5.80
N TYR A 15 -15.15 25.64 -5.42
CA TYR A 15 -15.31 27.07 -5.13
C TYR A 15 -14.34 27.99 -5.86
N GLY A 16 -13.24 27.45 -6.40
CA GLY A 16 -12.11 28.24 -6.91
C GLY A 16 -12.41 29.03 -8.17
N PHE A 17 -13.53 28.75 -8.84
CA PHE A 17 -13.91 29.38 -10.10
C PHE A 17 -15.27 30.14 -10.03
N ALA A 18 -15.67 30.45 -8.79
CA ALA A 18 -16.98 31.08 -8.57
C ALA A 18 -17.12 32.50 -9.21
N ASP A 19 -16.01 33.19 -9.38
CA ASP A 19 -15.90 34.51 -9.97
C ASP A 19 -16.18 34.55 -11.48
N VAL A 20 -15.97 33.41 -12.17
CA VAL A 20 -16.21 33.31 -13.63
C VAL A 20 -17.56 32.65 -13.96
N LEU A 21 -18.34 32.29 -12.94
CA LEU A 21 -19.67 31.74 -13.12
C LEU A 21 -20.62 32.77 -13.68
N GLY A 22 -21.24 32.45 -14.81
CA GLY A 22 -22.19 33.34 -15.49
C GLY A 22 -21.61 34.10 -16.67
N ALA A 23 -20.32 33.95 -16.97
CA ALA A 23 -19.75 34.44 -18.22
C ALA A 23 -20.25 33.61 -19.41
N GLU A 24 -20.59 34.27 -20.53
CA GLU A 24 -21.05 33.56 -21.74
C GLU A 24 -20.00 32.54 -22.22
N GLY A 25 -20.45 31.32 -22.50
CA GLY A 25 -19.59 30.25 -23.01
C GLY A 25 -18.77 29.49 -21.93
N VAL A 26 -18.91 29.82 -20.65
CA VAL A 26 -18.25 29.11 -19.56
C VAL A 26 -19.16 28.02 -19.02
N SER A 27 -18.74 26.75 -19.15
CA SER A 27 -19.38 25.62 -18.47
C SER A 27 -18.47 25.14 -17.35
N TRP A 28 -19.03 24.95 -16.17
CA TRP A 28 -18.30 24.49 -15.00
C TRP A 28 -18.55 23.03 -14.71
N ASP A 29 -17.47 22.24 -14.69
CA ASP A 29 -17.51 20.85 -14.32
C ASP A 29 -16.64 20.61 -13.06
N VAL A 30 -17.29 20.58 -11.92
CA VAL A 30 -16.66 20.33 -10.61
C VAL A 30 -15.95 18.99 -10.55
N SER A 31 -16.33 18.02 -11.38
CA SER A 31 -15.78 16.68 -11.36
C SER A 31 -14.38 16.58 -11.98
N ARG A 32 -13.98 17.52 -12.82
CA ARG A 32 -12.70 17.46 -13.56
C ARG A 32 -11.47 17.45 -12.66
N VAL A 33 -11.44 18.33 -11.66
CA VAL A 33 -10.32 18.36 -10.70
C VAL A 33 -10.33 17.10 -9.84
N ALA A 34 -11.51 16.63 -9.42
CA ALA A 34 -11.67 15.39 -8.69
C ALA A 34 -11.14 14.18 -9.49
N ALA A 35 -11.49 14.09 -10.77
CA ALA A 35 -10.96 13.08 -11.68
C ALA A 35 -9.43 13.17 -11.82
N GLY A 36 -8.89 14.39 -11.92
CA GLY A 36 -7.45 14.65 -11.95
C GLY A 36 -6.73 14.17 -10.70
N ILE A 37 -7.30 14.35 -9.51
CA ILE A 37 -6.76 13.84 -8.25
C ILE A 37 -6.65 12.30 -8.29
N ILE A 38 -7.70 11.62 -8.72
CA ILE A 38 -7.75 10.16 -8.83
C ILE A 38 -6.72 9.66 -9.85
N THR A 39 -6.59 10.30 -10.99
CA THR A 39 -5.61 9.94 -12.02
C THR A 39 -4.17 10.11 -11.51
N GLY A 40 -3.86 11.23 -10.88
CA GLY A 40 -2.55 11.47 -10.27
C GLY A 40 -2.22 10.48 -9.15
N LEU A 41 -3.23 10.07 -8.39
CA LEU A 41 -3.09 9.05 -7.35
C LEU A 41 -2.75 7.68 -7.92
N GLY A 42 -3.21 7.36 -9.14
CA GLY A 42 -2.86 6.12 -9.84
C GLY A 42 -1.35 5.97 -10.02
N ILE A 43 -0.66 7.05 -10.39
CA ILE A 43 0.80 7.07 -10.55
C ILE A 43 1.51 6.87 -9.20
N LEU A 44 1.08 7.59 -8.16
CA LEU A 44 1.65 7.47 -6.82
C LEU A 44 1.41 6.08 -6.23
N GLY A 45 0.20 5.54 -6.37
CA GLY A 45 -0.17 4.21 -5.89
C GLY A 45 0.63 3.10 -6.59
N GLY A 46 0.82 3.22 -7.91
CA GLY A 46 1.66 2.31 -8.68
C GLY A 46 3.14 2.37 -8.25
N GLY A 47 3.65 3.56 -7.93
CA GLY A 47 5.01 3.74 -7.42
C GLY A 47 5.26 3.16 -6.02
N LEU A 48 4.21 2.92 -5.23
CA LEU A 48 4.31 2.31 -3.90
C LEU A 48 4.34 0.77 -3.94
N VAL A 49 3.94 0.17 -5.04
CA VAL A 49 3.91 -1.29 -5.20
C VAL A 49 5.19 -1.75 -5.88
N PHE A 50 5.98 -2.55 -5.17
CA PHE A 50 7.24 -3.08 -5.67
C PHE A 50 7.17 -4.59 -5.85
N ILE A 51 7.70 -5.05 -6.97
CA ILE A 51 7.90 -6.47 -7.24
C ILE A 51 9.36 -6.80 -6.93
N GLY A 52 9.60 -7.52 -5.84
CA GLY A 52 10.94 -7.96 -5.46
C GLY A 52 11.49 -9.01 -6.41
N LYS A 53 12.82 -9.19 -6.41
CA LYS A 53 13.56 -10.14 -7.29
C LYS A 53 13.07 -11.61 -7.21
N GLN A 54 12.26 -11.95 -6.21
CA GLN A 54 11.71 -13.31 -5.99
C GLN A 54 10.19 -13.39 -6.26
N GLY A 55 9.61 -12.40 -6.96
CA GLY A 55 8.19 -12.38 -7.28
C GLY A 55 7.27 -11.92 -6.13
N TYR A 56 7.83 -11.45 -5.02
CA TYR A 56 7.01 -10.88 -3.93
C TYR A 56 6.53 -9.50 -4.27
N VAL A 57 5.23 -9.30 -4.13
CA VAL A 57 4.62 -7.98 -4.26
C VAL A 57 4.52 -7.37 -2.86
N SER A 58 5.09 -6.19 -2.66
CA SER A 58 5.02 -5.42 -1.42
C SER A 58 4.43 -4.03 -1.67
N GLY A 59 3.91 -3.38 -0.62
CA GLY A 59 3.38 -2.03 -0.72
C GLY A 59 1.89 -1.93 -1.06
N ILE A 60 1.18 -3.03 -1.37
CA ILE A 60 -0.24 -3.01 -1.74
C ILE A 60 -1.09 -2.37 -0.63
N THR A 61 -0.90 -2.78 0.62
CA THR A 61 -1.66 -2.23 1.75
C THR A 61 -1.38 -0.74 1.95
N THR A 62 -0.13 -0.32 1.75
CA THR A 62 0.26 1.10 1.82
C THR A 62 -0.41 1.89 0.71
N ALA A 63 -0.38 1.39 -0.53
CA ALA A 63 -1.05 2.01 -1.66
C ALA A 63 -2.57 2.14 -1.44
N ALA A 64 -3.21 1.08 -0.96
CA ALA A 64 -4.63 1.11 -0.59
C ALA A 64 -4.92 2.14 0.52
N GLY A 65 -4.06 2.23 1.54
CA GLY A 65 -4.17 3.25 2.60
C GLY A 65 -4.09 4.67 2.06
N VAL A 66 -3.20 4.93 1.11
CA VAL A 66 -3.09 6.25 0.43
C VAL A 66 -4.36 6.56 -0.34
N TRP A 67 -4.95 5.61 -1.06
CA TRP A 67 -6.22 5.78 -1.78
C TRP A 67 -7.37 6.18 -0.83
N VAL A 68 -7.54 5.49 0.29
CA VAL A 68 -8.57 5.82 1.29
C VAL A 68 -8.31 7.20 1.88
N THR A 69 -7.06 7.53 2.19
CA THR A 69 -6.67 8.84 2.75
C THR A 69 -6.99 10.01 1.80
N VAL A 70 -6.79 9.81 0.49
CA VAL A 70 -7.19 10.80 -0.53
C VAL A 70 -8.70 10.94 -0.58
N GLY A 71 -9.44 9.82 -0.59
CA GLY A 71 -10.90 9.82 -0.58
C GLY A 71 -11.50 10.56 0.63
N ILE A 72 -10.93 10.36 1.82
CA ILE A 72 -11.29 11.10 3.04
C ILE A 72 -11.06 12.61 2.82
N GLY A 73 -9.90 12.99 2.30
CA GLY A 73 -9.58 14.39 2.00
C GLY A 73 -10.57 15.02 1.02
N MET A 74 -10.88 14.33 -0.07
CA MET A 74 -11.88 14.77 -1.06
C MET A 74 -13.26 14.94 -0.45
N ALA A 75 -13.71 14.00 0.39
CA ALA A 75 -14.99 14.07 1.09
C ALA A 75 -15.05 15.30 2.01
N MET A 76 -14.01 15.56 2.78
CA MET A 76 -13.89 16.73 3.65
C MET A 76 -13.93 18.04 2.84
N GLY A 77 -13.19 18.13 1.75
CA GLY A 77 -13.20 19.30 0.84
C GLY A 77 -14.54 19.50 0.13
N ALA A 78 -15.26 18.42 -0.17
CA ALA A 78 -16.60 18.49 -0.72
C ALA A 78 -17.68 18.93 0.29
N GLY A 79 -17.36 18.98 1.59
CA GLY A 79 -18.30 19.27 2.67
C GLY A 79 -19.07 18.05 3.18
N MET A 80 -18.65 16.84 2.76
CA MET A 80 -19.25 15.55 3.17
C MET A 80 -18.62 15.05 4.47
N TYR A 81 -18.67 15.86 5.52
CA TYR A 81 -17.97 15.59 6.79
C TYR A 81 -18.38 14.28 7.46
N GLY A 82 -19.66 13.92 7.43
CA GLY A 82 -20.15 12.67 8.01
C GLY A 82 -19.48 11.45 7.37
N ILE A 83 -19.41 11.42 6.04
CA ILE A 83 -18.78 10.32 5.30
C ILE A 83 -17.26 10.29 5.57
N GLY A 84 -16.61 11.46 5.58
CA GLY A 84 -15.17 11.55 5.88
C GLY A 84 -14.84 11.03 7.28
N ILE A 85 -15.62 11.39 8.31
CA ILE A 85 -15.43 10.93 9.69
C ILE A 85 -15.64 9.43 9.80
N VAL A 86 -16.76 8.90 9.28
CA VAL A 86 -17.06 7.46 9.31
C VAL A 86 -15.98 6.64 8.62
N THR A 87 -15.55 7.08 7.43
CA THR A 87 -14.48 6.40 6.68
C THR A 87 -13.16 6.42 7.44
N THR A 88 -12.84 7.53 8.13
CA THR A 88 -11.62 7.62 8.95
C THR A 88 -11.66 6.64 10.11
N ILE A 89 -12.78 6.55 10.82
CA ILE A 89 -12.96 5.61 11.94
C ILE A 89 -12.82 4.18 11.45
N LEU A 90 -13.47 3.83 10.34
CA LEU A 90 -13.37 2.49 9.73
C LEU A 90 -11.94 2.16 9.31
N MET A 91 -11.24 3.08 8.65
CA MET A 91 -9.86 2.89 8.21
C MET A 91 -8.94 2.61 9.41
N VAL A 92 -9.01 3.44 10.45
CA VAL A 92 -8.18 3.28 11.66
C VAL A 92 -8.52 1.97 12.38
N SER A 93 -9.81 1.62 12.47
CA SER A 93 -10.26 0.37 13.09
C SER A 93 -9.71 -0.85 12.36
N ILE A 94 -9.83 -0.87 11.04
CA ILE A 94 -9.30 -1.94 10.19
C ILE A 94 -7.79 -2.05 10.34
N GLN A 95 -7.04 -0.94 10.23
CA GLN A 95 -5.59 -0.95 10.38
C GLN A 95 -5.14 -1.47 11.75
N THR A 96 -5.82 -1.03 12.81
CA THR A 96 -5.51 -1.47 14.19
C THR A 96 -5.80 -2.96 14.37
N LEU A 97 -6.91 -3.45 13.83
CA LEU A 97 -7.30 -4.85 13.90
C LEU A 97 -6.28 -5.75 13.16
N PHE A 98 -5.90 -5.35 11.94
CA PHE A 98 -4.88 -6.08 11.18
C PHE A 98 -3.51 -6.02 11.85
N HIS A 99 -3.13 -4.87 12.42
CA HIS A 99 -1.84 -4.74 13.10
C HIS A 99 -1.76 -5.63 14.37
N LYS A 100 -2.85 -5.73 15.15
CA LYS A 100 -2.90 -6.63 16.31
C LYS A 100 -2.93 -8.11 15.92
N ASN A 101 -3.66 -8.48 14.86
CA ASN A 101 -3.75 -9.87 14.41
C ASN A 101 -2.51 -10.36 13.65
N LEU A 102 -1.72 -9.47 13.05
CA LEU A 102 -0.42 -9.84 12.45
C LEU A 102 0.59 -10.33 13.51
N TRP A 103 0.37 -10.05 14.79
CA TRP A 103 1.15 -10.64 15.89
C TRP A 103 0.84 -12.12 16.10
N VAL A 104 -0.33 -12.60 15.66
CA VAL A 104 -0.76 -14.00 15.75
C VAL A 104 -0.38 -14.78 14.48
N VAL A 105 -0.35 -14.12 13.32
CA VAL A 105 0.21 -14.72 12.10
C VAL A 105 1.72 -14.53 12.19
N LYS A 106 2.43 -15.54 12.75
CA LYS A 106 3.87 -15.67 12.60
C LYS A 106 4.20 -15.41 11.14
N GLN A 107 4.77 -14.24 10.85
CA GLN A 107 5.36 -14.02 9.53
C GLN A 107 6.31 -15.20 9.32
N ALA A 108 6.01 -16.00 8.32
CA ALA A 108 6.97 -16.95 7.82
C ALA A 108 8.14 -16.12 7.28
N THR A 109 9.07 -15.79 8.17
CA THR A 109 10.29 -15.06 7.83
C THR A 109 11.09 -16.01 6.94
N ARG A 110 10.97 -15.82 5.63
CA ARG A 110 11.81 -16.57 4.69
C ARG A 110 13.21 -15.99 4.78
N ALA A 111 14.05 -16.64 5.56
CA ALA A 111 15.46 -16.36 5.59
C ALA A 111 16.14 -17.07 4.41
N LYS A 112 16.96 -16.36 3.65
CA LYS A 112 17.86 -16.96 2.66
C LYS A 112 19.17 -17.24 3.38
N ALA A 113 19.38 -18.49 3.76
CA ALA A 113 20.67 -18.94 4.27
C ALA A 113 21.53 -19.41 3.08
N VAL A 114 22.72 -18.85 2.95
CA VAL A 114 23.72 -19.29 1.96
C VAL A 114 24.78 -20.05 2.73
N PHE A 115 24.87 -21.35 2.49
CA PHE A 115 25.88 -22.19 3.08
C PHE A 115 26.99 -22.43 2.06
N LEU A 116 28.22 -22.11 2.41
CA LEU A 116 29.43 -22.49 1.65
C LEU A 116 29.90 -23.85 2.16
N LEU A 117 29.69 -24.89 1.37
CA LEU A 117 29.99 -26.25 1.74
C LEU A 117 31.27 -26.70 1.05
N THR A 118 32.22 -27.21 1.82
CA THR A 118 33.50 -27.74 1.30
C THR A 118 33.40 -29.23 0.91
N ASN A 119 32.41 -29.99 1.45
CA ASN A 119 32.17 -31.39 1.14
C ASN A 119 30.67 -31.67 1.00
N GLU A 120 30.20 -32.07 -0.21
CA GLU A 120 28.77 -32.09 -0.59
C GLU A 120 27.88 -33.05 0.21
N LYS A 121 28.37 -34.23 0.57
CA LYS A 121 27.52 -35.31 1.18
C LYS A 121 27.32 -35.17 2.69
N GLU A 122 28.36 -34.96 3.43
CA GLU A 122 28.29 -34.87 4.91
C GLU A 122 27.66 -33.57 5.39
N ALA A 123 27.86 -32.48 4.62
CA ALA A 123 27.35 -31.18 4.99
C ALA A 123 25.84 -31.08 4.76
N PHE A 124 25.29 -31.71 3.73
CA PHE A 124 23.85 -31.77 3.48
C PHE A 124 23.08 -32.48 4.60
N GLU A 125 23.57 -33.62 5.05
CA GLU A 125 22.94 -34.36 6.17
C GLU A 125 22.97 -33.55 7.47
N LYS A 126 24.11 -32.91 7.79
CA LYS A 126 24.22 -32.07 8.99
C LYS A 126 23.26 -30.86 8.94
N VAL A 127 23.21 -30.16 7.82
CA VAL A 127 22.31 -28.99 7.64
C VAL A 127 20.85 -29.43 7.73
N THR A 128 20.48 -30.55 7.12
CA THR A 128 19.08 -31.03 7.14
C THR A 128 18.69 -31.48 8.54
N LYS A 129 19.60 -32.11 9.30
CA LYS A 129 19.36 -32.54 10.67
C LYS A 129 19.22 -31.39 11.66
N GLU A 130 20.07 -30.37 11.52
CA GLU A 130 20.00 -29.15 12.34
C GLU A 130 18.75 -28.31 12.02
N LEU A 131 18.42 -28.11 10.74
CA LEU A 131 17.24 -27.34 10.34
C LEU A 131 15.93 -28.07 10.65
N GLY A 132 15.91 -29.41 10.60
CA GLY A 132 14.75 -30.23 10.99
C GLY A 132 14.38 -30.09 12.46
N SER A 133 15.34 -29.73 13.33
CA SER A 133 15.09 -29.52 14.76
C SER A 133 14.33 -28.21 15.04
N TYR A 134 14.26 -27.28 14.08
CA TYR A 134 13.63 -25.96 14.22
C TYR A 134 12.27 -25.82 13.52
N ASP A 135 11.65 -26.92 13.08
CA ASP A 135 10.35 -26.89 12.34
C ASP A 135 10.35 -25.95 11.12
N ILE A 136 11.47 -25.92 10.40
CA ILE A 136 11.66 -25.09 9.21
C ILE A 136 11.32 -25.91 7.97
N SER A 137 10.22 -25.56 7.27
CA SER A 137 9.92 -26.20 6.00
C SER A 137 10.81 -25.65 4.88
N MET A 138 11.63 -26.53 4.30
CA MET A 138 12.53 -26.19 3.20
C MET A 138 11.80 -26.36 1.86
N ASN A 139 11.41 -25.24 1.22
CA ASN A 139 10.61 -25.29 -0.01
C ASN A 139 11.40 -25.22 -1.31
N GLN A 140 12.64 -24.77 -1.32
CA GLN A 140 13.47 -24.73 -2.54
C GLN A 140 14.97 -24.75 -2.21
N PHE A 141 15.71 -25.67 -2.82
CA PHE A 141 17.16 -25.65 -2.89
C PHE A 141 17.61 -25.16 -4.26
N LYS A 142 18.46 -24.16 -4.31
CA LYS A 142 19.12 -23.75 -5.53
C LYS A 142 20.63 -23.95 -5.38
N TRP A 143 21.20 -24.84 -6.16
CA TRP A 143 22.64 -25.08 -6.22
C TRP A 143 23.27 -24.07 -7.20
N GLU A 144 24.22 -23.30 -6.74
CA GLU A 144 25.11 -22.51 -7.61
C GLU A 144 26.53 -23.07 -7.41
N ARG A 145 27.01 -23.77 -8.41
CA ARG A 145 28.42 -24.21 -8.47
C ARG A 145 29.27 -23.05 -8.97
N LYS A 146 30.26 -22.64 -8.18
CA LYS A 146 31.29 -21.69 -8.62
C LYS A 146 32.45 -22.42 -9.26
#